data_2354795ca1493e685d77d891e8343e32
#
_entry.id   2354795ca1493e685d77d891e8343e32
#
_cell.length_a   1.000
_cell.length_b   1.000
_cell.length_c   1.000
_cell.angle_alpha   90.00
_cell.angle_beta   90.00
_cell.angle_gamma   90.00
#
_symmetry.space_group_name_H-M   'P 1'
#
loop_
_entity.id
_entity.type
_entity.pdbx_description
1 polymer ?
#
loop_
_entity_poly.entity_id
_entity_poly.type
_entity_poly.pdbx_seq_one_letter_code
_entity_poly.pdbx_strand_id
1 'polypeptide(L)'
;GSVQSCTSGALALQRLRGRDTSAMLLLLDLNMPGMDGVEFMRHLAEQHYQGALALVSGADHRVLETAAKLASAYQLHVLHHLHKPETSAVLGELVARWRGFVPAQVRHAARTRTPDEIDRALRGNQLILHYQPKVSMADGALVGVEALVRWRHPSEGLLYPDSFIAVAESSGQIDALTRSVLSQAMGQARRWREAGMGLRVAVNVSMDNLARLDFPEFVLREAVHHGVPLTDLMLEVTESRLMRDARVPMDILTRLRLKHIGLSIDDFGTGHSSLAQLRDIPFDELKIDRGFVHGNRDQPTQRAIFAASLEMAHQLDMTAVAEGVEDRADWDFARAAGCDIAQGYFIGRPMPAEALPDWIRLWRKRSETL
;
A
#
# COMPACT_ATOMS: atom_id res chain seq x y z
N GLY A 1 -19.25 -12.68 29.46
CA GLY A 1 -18.91 -13.79 28.56
C GLY A 1 -18.29 -14.93 29.36
N SER A 2 -18.38 -16.15 28.86
CA SER A 2 -17.69 -17.30 29.45
C SER A 2 -16.27 -17.41 28.92
N VAL A 3 -15.34 -17.75 29.80
CA VAL A 3 -13.94 -18.04 29.44
C VAL A 3 -13.74 -19.54 29.45
N GLN A 4 -13.12 -20.08 28.43
CA GLN A 4 -12.76 -21.49 28.34
C GLN A 4 -11.26 -21.60 28.03
N SER A 5 -10.59 -22.55 28.66
CA SER A 5 -9.19 -22.86 28.38
C SER A 5 -9.06 -24.25 27.76
N CYS A 6 -8.07 -24.40 26.87
CA CYS A 6 -7.68 -25.67 26.30
C CYS A 6 -6.18 -25.88 26.51
N THR A 7 -5.78 -27.08 26.86
CA THR A 7 -4.35 -27.43 27.09
C THR A 7 -3.67 -27.96 25.83
N SER A 8 -4.40 -28.15 24.73
CA SER A 8 -3.83 -28.53 23.43
C SER A 8 -4.58 -27.92 22.26
N GLY A 9 -3.86 -27.64 21.17
CA GLY A 9 -4.43 -27.11 19.93
C GLY A 9 -5.47 -28.03 19.31
N ALA A 10 -5.23 -29.34 19.30
CA ALA A 10 -6.17 -30.31 18.74
C ALA A 10 -7.53 -30.30 19.46
N LEU A 11 -7.54 -30.22 20.81
CA LEU A 11 -8.76 -30.09 21.58
C LEU A 11 -9.49 -28.78 21.32
N ALA A 12 -8.74 -27.67 21.15
CA ALA A 12 -9.32 -26.38 20.83
C ALA A 12 -9.99 -26.40 19.45
N LEU A 13 -9.34 -26.94 18.42
CA LEU A 13 -9.88 -27.09 17.06
C LEU A 13 -11.16 -27.95 17.06
N GLN A 14 -11.17 -29.06 17.83
CA GLN A 14 -12.36 -29.90 17.96
C GLN A 14 -13.52 -29.12 18.57
N ARG A 15 -13.27 -28.28 19.57
CA ARG A 15 -14.30 -27.47 20.24
C ARG A 15 -14.85 -26.34 19.39
N LEU A 16 -14.03 -25.81 18.46
CA LEU A 16 -14.43 -24.74 17.55
C LEU A 16 -15.23 -25.26 16.35
N ARG A 17 -15.06 -26.52 16.00
CA ARG A 17 -15.67 -27.13 14.81
C ARG A 17 -17.20 -26.99 14.82
N GLY A 18 -17.74 -26.37 13.73
CA GLY A 18 -19.19 -26.20 13.54
C GLY A 18 -19.85 -25.16 14.45
N ARG A 19 -19.06 -24.34 15.16
CA ARG A 19 -19.59 -23.24 15.97
C ARG A 19 -19.53 -21.93 15.21
N ASP A 20 -20.47 -21.05 15.50
CA ASP A 20 -20.31 -19.62 15.14
C ASP A 20 -19.20 -19.02 16.01
N THR A 21 -18.12 -18.62 15.36
CA THR A 21 -16.93 -18.05 16.00
C THR A 21 -16.88 -16.52 15.92
N SER A 22 -17.85 -15.88 15.24
CA SER A 22 -17.86 -14.44 14.94
C SER A 22 -17.76 -13.54 16.19
N ALA A 23 -18.33 -13.97 17.30
CA ALA A 23 -18.29 -13.25 18.58
C ALA A 23 -17.23 -13.80 19.56
N MET A 24 -16.23 -14.54 19.07
CA MET A 24 -15.19 -15.11 19.91
C MET A 24 -13.89 -14.32 19.87
N LEU A 25 -13.20 -14.24 20.99
CA LEU A 25 -11.81 -13.84 21.08
C LEU A 25 -10.99 -15.05 21.51
N LEU A 26 -10.02 -15.41 20.69
CA LEU A 26 -9.09 -16.49 20.97
C LEU A 26 -7.73 -15.91 21.37
N LEU A 27 -7.24 -16.26 22.56
CA LEU A 27 -5.87 -16.00 22.98
C LEU A 27 -5.02 -17.23 22.66
N LEU A 28 -4.11 -17.08 21.69
CA LEU A 28 -3.29 -18.18 21.18
C LEU A 28 -1.84 -18.05 21.65
N ASP A 29 -1.41 -18.99 22.47
CA ASP A 29 0.02 -19.14 22.74
C ASP A 29 0.73 -19.74 21.52
N LEU A 30 1.83 -19.10 21.07
CA LEU A 30 2.62 -19.63 19.97
C LEU A 30 3.43 -20.86 20.36
N ASN A 31 3.86 -20.94 21.63
CA ASN A 31 4.64 -22.06 22.15
C ASN A 31 3.75 -23.09 22.87
N MET A 32 3.05 -23.91 22.12
CA MET A 32 2.23 -24.98 22.66
C MET A 32 2.89 -26.35 22.40
N PRO A 33 2.77 -27.33 23.35
CA PRO A 33 3.26 -28.69 23.12
C PRO A 33 2.39 -29.44 22.09
N GLY A 34 3.05 -30.19 21.23
CA GLY A 34 2.40 -31.01 20.20
C GLY A 34 2.11 -30.23 18.91
N MET A 35 1.11 -29.38 18.90
CA MET A 35 0.76 -28.50 17.81
C MET A 35 1.14 -27.06 18.22
N ASP A 36 2.05 -26.40 17.50
CA ASP A 36 2.42 -25.02 17.77
C ASP A 36 1.34 -24.03 17.30
N GLY A 37 1.51 -22.76 17.71
CA GLY A 37 0.52 -21.72 17.38
C GLY A 37 0.44 -21.40 15.88
N VAL A 38 1.51 -21.59 15.11
CA VAL A 38 1.53 -21.34 13.65
C VAL A 38 0.74 -22.45 12.93
N GLU A 39 0.99 -23.72 13.29
CA GLU A 39 0.22 -24.84 12.78
C GLU A 39 -1.26 -24.73 13.15
N PHE A 40 -1.52 -24.28 14.38
CA PHE A 40 -2.89 -24.05 14.85
C PHE A 40 -3.61 -22.97 14.03
N MET A 41 -2.94 -21.85 13.70
CA MET A 41 -3.50 -20.79 12.86
C MET A 41 -3.86 -21.29 11.45
N ARG A 42 -3.04 -22.15 10.85
CA ARG A 42 -3.35 -22.78 9.56
C ARG A 42 -4.66 -23.56 9.62
N HIS A 43 -4.83 -24.40 10.65
CA HIS A 43 -6.07 -25.14 10.84
C HIS A 43 -7.28 -24.27 11.19
N LEU A 44 -7.10 -23.14 11.88
CA LEU A 44 -8.17 -22.17 12.09
C LEU A 44 -8.66 -21.58 10.76
N ALA A 45 -7.74 -21.27 9.86
CA ALA A 45 -8.07 -20.75 8.52
C ALA A 45 -8.84 -21.80 7.70
N GLU A 46 -8.42 -23.07 7.74
CA GLU A 46 -9.13 -24.20 7.11
C GLU A 46 -10.56 -24.38 7.64
N GLN A 47 -10.78 -24.05 8.92
CA GLN A 47 -12.09 -24.08 9.56
C GLN A 47 -12.89 -22.78 9.40
N HIS A 48 -12.38 -21.83 8.62
CA HIS A 48 -13.02 -20.53 8.39
C HIS A 48 -13.34 -19.76 9.69
N TYR A 49 -12.38 -19.71 10.61
CA TYR A 49 -12.54 -18.97 11.87
C TYR A 49 -12.80 -17.49 11.62
N GLN A 50 -13.90 -16.96 12.15
CA GLN A 50 -14.34 -15.58 11.93
C GLN A 50 -14.14 -14.66 13.14
N GLY A 51 -13.70 -15.21 14.25
CA GLY A 51 -13.49 -14.47 15.50
C GLY A 51 -12.21 -13.65 15.50
N ALA A 52 -12.03 -12.92 16.56
CA ALA A 52 -10.81 -12.17 16.83
C ALA A 52 -9.72 -13.09 17.41
N LEU A 53 -8.45 -12.81 17.07
CA LEU A 53 -7.28 -13.52 17.56
C LEU A 53 -6.36 -12.55 18.31
N ALA A 54 -5.82 -12.97 19.43
CA ALA A 54 -4.69 -12.31 20.08
C ALA A 54 -3.56 -13.34 20.22
N LEU A 55 -2.38 -12.99 19.69
CA LEU A 55 -1.19 -13.85 19.78
C LEU A 55 -0.48 -13.60 21.10
N VAL A 56 -0.09 -14.67 21.79
CA VAL A 56 0.61 -14.61 23.07
C VAL A 56 1.91 -15.37 22.94
N SER A 57 3.03 -14.78 23.32
CA SER A 57 4.33 -15.49 23.30
C SER A 57 5.29 -14.94 24.34
N GLY A 58 6.16 -15.81 24.86
CA GLY A 58 7.37 -15.43 25.57
C GLY A 58 8.62 -15.38 24.66
N ALA A 59 8.44 -15.58 23.34
CA ALA A 59 9.52 -15.55 22.36
C ALA A 59 9.90 -14.12 21.95
N ASP A 60 10.97 -13.99 21.16
CA ASP A 60 11.43 -12.73 20.57
C ASP A 60 10.26 -12.02 19.82
N HIS A 61 10.21 -10.70 19.94
CA HIS A 61 9.23 -9.82 19.29
C HIS A 61 9.10 -10.08 17.77
N ARG A 62 10.21 -10.37 17.09
CA ARG A 62 10.23 -10.72 15.66
C ARG A 62 9.44 -11.98 15.32
N VAL A 63 9.41 -12.97 16.21
CA VAL A 63 8.62 -14.19 16.03
C VAL A 63 7.13 -13.87 16.11
N LEU A 64 6.74 -13.01 17.06
CA LEU A 64 5.35 -12.54 17.19
C LEU A 64 4.88 -11.76 15.95
N GLU A 65 5.70 -10.85 15.45
CA GLU A 65 5.39 -10.09 14.22
C GLU A 65 5.25 -11.01 13.01
N THR A 66 6.17 -11.97 12.85
CA THR A 66 6.10 -12.94 11.74
C THR A 66 4.85 -13.79 11.84
N ALA A 67 4.49 -14.26 13.04
CA ALA A 67 3.26 -15.01 13.27
C ALA A 67 2.00 -14.17 12.95
N ALA A 68 2.01 -12.87 13.26
CA ALA A 68 0.92 -11.98 12.93
C ALA A 68 0.77 -11.74 11.41
N LYS A 69 1.88 -11.61 10.69
CA LYS A 69 1.87 -11.56 9.22
C LYS A 69 1.31 -12.84 8.60
N LEU A 70 1.70 -14.00 9.14
CA LEU A 70 1.14 -15.28 8.71
C LEU A 70 -0.35 -15.39 9.00
N ALA A 71 -0.79 -14.95 10.19
CA ALA A 71 -2.21 -14.93 10.54
C ALA A 71 -3.02 -14.07 9.56
N SER A 72 -2.47 -12.89 9.20
CA SER A 72 -3.09 -12.00 8.20
C SER A 72 -3.13 -12.65 6.81
N ALA A 73 -2.07 -13.34 6.39
CA ALA A 73 -2.02 -14.10 5.14
C ALA A 73 -3.07 -15.25 5.12
N TYR A 74 -3.35 -15.82 6.27
CA TYR A 74 -4.45 -16.79 6.47
C TYR A 74 -5.82 -16.14 6.65
N GLN A 75 -5.93 -14.82 6.48
CA GLN A 75 -7.18 -14.06 6.66
C GLN A 75 -7.75 -14.12 8.08
N LEU A 76 -6.93 -14.38 9.09
CA LEU A 76 -7.30 -14.35 10.50
C LEU A 76 -7.16 -12.92 11.06
N HIS A 77 -8.11 -12.53 11.91
CA HIS A 77 -8.17 -11.18 12.47
C HIS A 77 -7.39 -11.05 13.77
N VAL A 78 -6.12 -10.65 13.68
CA VAL A 78 -5.28 -10.39 14.87
C VAL A 78 -5.57 -9.00 15.42
N LEU A 79 -6.09 -8.93 16.65
CA LEU A 79 -6.37 -7.67 17.35
C LEU A 79 -5.16 -7.15 18.12
N HIS A 80 -4.33 -8.04 18.65
CA HIS A 80 -3.21 -7.66 19.50
C HIS A 80 -2.14 -8.74 19.60
N HIS A 81 -0.93 -8.33 19.94
CA HIS A 81 0.19 -9.21 20.28
C HIS A 81 0.53 -9.00 21.75
N LEU A 82 0.59 -10.08 22.52
CA LEU A 82 0.84 -10.07 23.95
C LEU A 82 2.20 -10.73 24.23
N HIS A 83 3.07 -10.03 24.92
CA HIS A 83 4.35 -10.58 25.36
C HIS A 83 4.24 -11.02 26.82
N LYS A 84 4.60 -12.26 27.14
CA LYS A 84 4.54 -12.77 28.52
C LYS A 84 5.70 -12.21 29.37
N PRO A 85 5.43 -11.82 30.63
CA PRO A 85 4.18 -11.79 31.37
C PRO A 85 3.38 -10.51 31.11
N GLU A 86 2.07 -10.62 30.87
CA GLU A 86 1.20 -9.46 30.62
C GLU A 86 0.44 -9.01 31.87
N THR A 87 0.11 -7.72 31.91
CA THR A 87 -0.63 -7.12 33.01
C THR A 87 -2.13 -7.20 32.81
N SER A 88 -2.91 -7.13 33.90
CA SER A 88 -4.37 -7.06 33.85
C SER A 88 -4.89 -5.86 33.05
N ALA A 89 -4.12 -4.77 32.99
CA ALA A 89 -4.47 -3.56 32.23
C ALA A 89 -4.47 -3.84 30.72
N VAL A 90 -3.44 -4.50 30.19
CA VAL A 90 -3.33 -4.85 28.77
C VAL A 90 -4.44 -5.81 28.34
N LEU A 91 -4.75 -6.79 29.19
CA LEU A 91 -5.90 -7.68 28.96
C LEU A 91 -7.24 -6.93 28.97
N GLY A 92 -7.38 -5.92 29.82
CA GLY A 92 -8.54 -5.03 29.82
C GLY A 92 -8.71 -4.25 28.51
N GLU A 93 -7.64 -3.70 27.99
CA GLU A 93 -7.63 -3.01 26.68
C GLU A 93 -7.96 -3.97 25.52
N LEU A 94 -7.40 -5.16 25.52
CA LEU A 94 -7.70 -6.19 24.53
C LEU A 94 -9.20 -6.53 24.52
N VAL A 95 -9.80 -6.74 25.69
CA VAL A 95 -11.24 -7.01 25.82
C VAL A 95 -12.08 -5.82 25.37
N ALA A 96 -11.64 -4.59 25.64
CA ALA A 96 -12.32 -3.37 25.16
C ALA A 96 -12.29 -3.29 23.62
N ARG A 97 -11.14 -3.55 23.00
CA ARG A 97 -10.98 -3.63 21.52
C ARG A 97 -11.85 -4.74 20.92
N TRP A 98 -11.85 -5.92 21.55
CA TRP A 98 -12.69 -7.03 21.09
C TRP A 98 -14.20 -6.72 21.17
N ARG A 99 -14.66 -6.00 22.18
CA ARG A 99 -16.07 -5.59 22.27
C ARG A 99 -16.48 -4.63 21.15
N GLY A 100 -15.53 -3.86 20.62
CA GLY A 100 -15.71 -3.02 19.43
C GLY A 100 -15.40 -3.74 18.11
N PHE A 101 -14.97 -5.00 18.18
CA PHE A 101 -14.63 -5.78 17.00
C PHE A 101 -15.90 -6.19 16.26
N VAL A 102 -15.96 -5.81 15.00
CA VAL A 102 -16.99 -6.26 14.06
C VAL A 102 -16.29 -7.21 13.11
N PRO A 103 -16.70 -8.50 13.05
CA PRO A 103 -16.13 -9.46 12.09
C PRO A 103 -16.18 -8.91 10.66
N ALA A 104 -15.18 -9.23 9.84
CA ALA A 104 -15.06 -8.72 8.46
C ALA A 104 -16.31 -9.01 7.60
N GLN A 105 -17.07 -10.04 7.91
CA GLN A 105 -18.35 -10.33 7.24
C GLN A 105 -19.45 -9.29 7.55
N VAL A 106 -19.36 -8.54 8.66
CA VAL A 106 -20.31 -7.47 9.02
C VAL A 106 -19.79 -6.09 8.57
N ARG A 107 -18.47 -5.94 8.44
CA ARG A 107 -17.88 -4.83 7.67
C ARG A 107 -18.10 -5.19 6.22
N HIS A 108 -19.25 -4.86 5.65
CA HIS A 108 -19.55 -5.13 4.24
C HIS A 108 -18.58 -6.18 3.67
N ALA A 109 -19.03 -7.42 3.46
CA ALA A 109 -18.38 -8.26 2.48
C ALA A 109 -18.25 -7.31 1.29
N ALA A 110 -17.04 -6.80 1.05
CA ALA A 110 -16.80 -5.91 -0.07
C ALA A 110 -17.31 -6.75 -1.23
N ARG A 111 -18.50 -6.39 -1.73
CA ARG A 111 -19.18 -7.16 -2.76
C ARG A 111 -18.14 -7.35 -3.84
N THR A 112 -17.72 -8.59 -4.07
CA THR A 112 -16.72 -8.89 -5.08
C THR A 112 -17.26 -8.33 -6.38
N ARG A 113 -16.56 -7.32 -6.92
CA ARG A 113 -16.97 -6.69 -8.17
C ARG A 113 -16.93 -7.72 -9.27
N THR A 114 -17.80 -7.55 -10.24
CA THR A 114 -17.77 -8.41 -11.43
C THR A 114 -16.99 -7.72 -12.55
N PRO A 115 -16.41 -8.48 -13.50
CA PRO A 115 -15.80 -7.89 -14.68
C PRO A 115 -16.73 -6.97 -15.45
N ASP A 116 -18.02 -7.30 -15.54
CA ASP A 116 -19.05 -6.48 -16.21
C ASP A 116 -19.28 -5.12 -15.52
N GLU A 117 -19.12 -5.06 -14.19
CA GLU A 117 -19.21 -3.79 -13.47
C GLU A 117 -18.02 -2.89 -13.79
N ILE A 118 -16.81 -3.45 -13.89
CA ILE A 118 -15.60 -2.71 -14.28
C ILE A 118 -15.72 -2.20 -15.72
N ASP A 119 -16.18 -3.04 -16.64
CA ASP A 119 -16.40 -2.64 -18.03
C ASP A 119 -17.42 -1.49 -18.14
N ARG A 120 -18.52 -1.54 -17.39
CA ARG A 120 -19.48 -0.44 -17.30
C ARG A 120 -18.85 0.82 -16.68
N ALA A 121 -17.99 0.68 -15.69
CA ALA A 121 -17.29 1.81 -15.07
C ALA A 121 -16.36 2.52 -16.06
N LEU A 122 -15.61 1.74 -16.84
CA LEU A 122 -14.73 2.23 -17.90
C LEU A 122 -15.52 2.98 -18.99
N ARG A 123 -16.57 2.37 -19.53
CA ARG A 123 -17.40 2.98 -20.59
C ARG A 123 -18.22 4.17 -20.08
N GLY A 124 -18.63 4.14 -18.81
CA GLY A 124 -19.48 5.15 -18.18
C GLY A 124 -18.72 6.33 -17.58
N ASN A 125 -17.39 6.44 -17.78
CA ASN A 125 -16.54 7.48 -17.17
C ASN A 125 -16.74 7.58 -15.64
N GLN A 126 -16.94 6.43 -14.99
CA GLN A 126 -17.15 6.38 -13.53
C GLN A 126 -15.83 6.33 -12.76
N LEU A 127 -14.70 6.04 -13.44
CA LEU A 127 -13.37 6.11 -12.87
C LEU A 127 -12.91 7.56 -12.87
N ILE A 128 -12.51 8.04 -11.70
CA ILE A 128 -12.00 9.39 -11.47
C ILE A 128 -10.67 9.33 -10.77
N LEU A 129 -9.92 10.43 -10.76
CA LEU A 129 -8.63 10.51 -10.09
C LEU A 129 -8.70 11.43 -8.88
N HIS A 130 -8.14 10.95 -7.77
CA HIS A 130 -7.70 11.78 -6.67
C HIS A 130 -6.19 11.90 -6.72
N TYR A 131 -5.66 13.00 -6.21
CA TYR A 131 -4.25 13.32 -6.27
C TYR A 131 -3.69 13.48 -4.87
N GLN A 132 -2.60 12.77 -4.59
CA GLN A 132 -1.91 12.88 -3.31
C GLN A 132 -0.60 13.63 -3.49
N PRO A 133 -0.36 14.71 -2.72
CA PRO A 133 0.83 15.52 -2.86
C PRO A 133 2.08 14.80 -2.35
N LYS A 134 3.18 14.98 -3.10
CA LYS A 134 4.56 14.64 -2.74
C LYS A 134 5.33 15.93 -2.50
N VAL A 135 6.04 16.04 -1.39
CA VAL A 135 6.77 17.25 -1.00
C VAL A 135 8.23 16.99 -0.71
N SER A 136 9.08 17.93 -1.05
CA SER A 136 10.51 17.91 -0.71
C SER A 136 10.70 17.99 0.80
N MET A 137 11.56 17.14 1.34
CA MET A 137 11.93 17.16 2.77
C MET A 137 12.89 18.32 3.10
N ALA A 138 13.59 18.87 2.11
CA ALA A 138 14.54 19.95 2.31
C ALA A 138 13.85 21.29 2.63
N ASP A 139 12.82 21.63 1.85
CA ASP A 139 12.18 22.95 1.90
C ASP A 139 10.64 22.91 1.98
N GLY A 140 10.03 21.71 2.00
CA GLY A 140 8.59 21.54 2.00
C GLY A 140 7.90 21.87 0.66
N ALA A 141 8.63 22.11 -0.40
CA ALA A 141 8.05 22.45 -1.70
C ALA A 141 7.26 21.27 -2.28
N LEU A 142 6.11 21.54 -2.93
CA LEU A 142 5.39 20.53 -3.71
C LEU A 142 6.21 20.15 -4.94
N VAL A 143 6.62 18.88 -5.04
CA VAL A 143 7.43 18.36 -6.16
C VAL A 143 6.61 17.58 -7.18
N GLY A 144 5.44 17.11 -6.81
CA GLY A 144 4.54 16.36 -7.68
C GLY A 144 3.33 15.82 -6.94
N VAL A 145 2.55 15.03 -7.65
CA VAL A 145 1.37 14.36 -7.09
C VAL A 145 1.29 12.92 -7.60
N GLU A 146 0.76 12.01 -6.80
CA GLU A 146 0.39 10.67 -7.24
C GLU A 146 -1.11 10.65 -7.63
N ALA A 147 -1.41 10.15 -8.84
CA ALA A 147 -2.76 9.98 -9.34
C ALA A 147 -3.34 8.63 -8.91
N LEU A 148 -4.28 8.69 -8.00
CA LEU A 148 -4.90 7.53 -7.37
C LEU A 148 -6.33 7.34 -7.89
N VAL A 149 -6.58 6.24 -8.60
CA VAL A 149 -7.90 5.94 -9.14
C VAL A 149 -8.95 5.76 -8.04
N ARG A 150 -10.13 6.27 -8.29
CA ARG A 150 -11.33 6.08 -7.48
C ARG A 150 -12.48 5.71 -8.41
N TRP A 151 -13.43 4.96 -7.93
CA TRP A 151 -14.62 4.63 -8.70
C TRP A 151 -15.83 5.33 -8.09
N ARG A 152 -16.42 6.28 -8.84
CA ARG A 152 -17.70 6.91 -8.48
C ARG A 152 -18.82 5.97 -8.86
N HIS A 153 -19.12 5.01 -7.98
CA HIS A 153 -20.14 4.00 -8.23
C HIS A 153 -21.54 4.61 -8.10
N PRO A 154 -22.49 4.31 -9.04
CA PRO A 154 -23.79 4.95 -9.07
C PRO A 154 -24.65 4.78 -7.81
N SER A 155 -24.53 3.65 -7.11
CA SER A 155 -25.35 3.34 -5.93
C SER A 155 -24.57 3.26 -4.62
N GLU A 156 -23.22 3.11 -4.67
CA GLU A 156 -22.38 2.87 -3.47
C GLU A 156 -21.45 4.04 -3.14
N GLY A 157 -21.51 5.12 -3.95
CA GLY A 157 -20.68 6.29 -3.75
C GLY A 157 -19.23 6.10 -4.21
N LEU A 158 -18.27 6.59 -3.48
CA LEU A 158 -16.85 6.55 -3.84
C LEU A 158 -16.21 5.25 -3.36
N LEU A 159 -15.73 4.44 -4.30
CA LEU A 159 -15.03 3.20 -4.05
C LEU A 159 -13.52 3.37 -4.22
N TYR A 160 -12.76 2.63 -3.40
CA TYR A 160 -11.31 2.66 -3.36
C TYR A 160 -10.69 1.49 -4.13
N PRO A 161 -9.42 1.58 -4.58
CA PRO A 161 -8.74 0.61 -5.42
C PRO A 161 -8.84 -0.84 -4.93
N ASP A 162 -8.70 -1.07 -3.63
CA ASP A 162 -8.74 -2.40 -2.99
C ASP A 162 -10.01 -3.19 -3.31
N SER A 163 -11.10 -2.48 -3.65
CA SER A 163 -12.38 -3.10 -3.93
C SER A 163 -12.54 -3.60 -5.37
N PHE A 164 -11.68 -3.16 -6.32
CA PHE A 164 -11.88 -3.47 -7.75
C PHE A 164 -10.59 -3.76 -8.53
N ILE A 165 -9.40 -3.34 -8.09
CA ILE A 165 -8.15 -3.54 -8.84
C ILE A 165 -7.84 -5.03 -9.02
N ALA A 166 -7.95 -5.84 -7.95
CA ALA A 166 -7.68 -7.28 -8.03
C ALA A 166 -8.61 -7.99 -9.04
N VAL A 167 -9.86 -7.53 -9.18
CA VAL A 167 -10.79 -8.05 -10.18
C VAL A 167 -10.39 -7.60 -11.58
N ALA A 168 -10.02 -6.32 -11.76
CA ALA A 168 -9.55 -5.80 -13.04
C ALA A 168 -8.31 -6.57 -13.55
N GLU A 169 -7.41 -6.92 -12.65
CA GLU A 169 -6.23 -7.73 -12.96
C GLU A 169 -6.62 -9.16 -13.37
N SER A 170 -7.37 -9.86 -12.54
CA SER A 170 -7.76 -11.25 -12.81
C SER A 170 -8.65 -11.43 -14.04
N SER A 171 -9.37 -10.38 -14.45
CA SER A 171 -10.22 -10.35 -15.65
C SER A 171 -9.53 -9.78 -16.90
N GLY A 172 -8.25 -9.35 -16.80
CA GLY A 172 -7.52 -8.75 -17.92
C GLY A 172 -7.95 -7.34 -18.29
N GLN A 173 -8.74 -6.66 -17.44
CA GLN A 173 -9.25 -5.30 -17.69
C GLN A 173 -8.31 -4.21 -17.16
N ILE A 174 -7.26 -4.59 -16.44
CA ILE A 174 -6.31 -3.67 -15.83
C ILE A 174 -5.58 -2.81 -16.87
N ASP A 175 -5.29 -3.34 -18.08
CA ASP A 175 -4.67 -2.55 -19.16
C ASP A 175 -5.59 -1.39 -19.59
N ALA A 176 -6.85 -1.66 -19.83
CA ALA A 176 -7.82 -0.62 -20.19
C ALA A 176 -8.02 0.42 -19.07
N LEU A 177 -8.01 -0.04 -17.81
CA LEU A 177 -8.10 0.82 -16.63
C LEU A 177 -6.88 1.74 -16.55
N THR A 178 -5.66 1.20 -16.63
CA THR A 178 -4.43 2.00 -16.57
C THR A 178 -4.35 3.01 -17.71
N ARG A 179 -4.73 2.62 -18.94
CA ARG A 179 -4.79 3.55 -20.08
C ARG A 179 -5.76 4.69 -19.83
N SER A 180 -6.92 4.42 -19.25
CA SER A 180 -7.90 5.46 -18.87
C SER A 180 -7.34 6.38 -17.78
N VAL A 181 -6.66 5.83 -16.77
CA VAL A 181 -6.00 6.61 -15.71
C VAL A 181 -4.92 7.51 -16.28
N LEU A 182 -4.04 6.99 -17.14
CA LEU A 182 -2.97 7.76 -17.79
C LEU A 182 -3.52 8.93 -18.61
N SER A 183 -4.54 8.69 -19.44
CA SER A 183 -5.17 9.74 -20.25
C SER A 183 -5.78 10.84 -19.36
N GLN A 184 -6.50 10.47 -18.30
CA GLN A 184 -7.06 11.43 -17.34
C GLN A 184 -5.98 12.21 -16.58
N ALA A 185 -4.91 11.54 -16.13
CA ALA A 185 -3.79 12.15 -15.42
C ALA A 185 -3.07 13.19 -16.29
N MET A 186 -2.77 12.85 -17.54
CA MET A 186 -2.17 13.78 -18.49
C MET A 186 -3.11 14.95 -18.83
N GLY A 187 -4.40 14.70 -19.01
CA GLY A 187 -5.39 15.77 -19.20
C GLY A 187 -5.45 16.72 -18.02
N GLN A 188 -5.27 16.22 -16.79
CA GLN A 188 -5.20 17.06 -15.58
C GLN A 188 -3.87 17.79 -15.47
N ALA A 189 -2.74 17.14 -15.77
CA ALA A 189 -1.41 17.76 -15.80
C ALA A 189 -1.38 18.96 -16.75
N ARG A 190 -1.99 18.81 -17.95
CA ARG A 190 -2.17 19.93 -18.89
C ARG A 190 -2.92 21.11 -18.24
N ARG A 191 -4.07 20.88 -17.61
CA ARG A 191 -4.86 21.93 -16.96
C ARG A 191 -4.07 22.66 -15.88
N TRP A 192 -3.30 21.95 -15.08
CA TRP A 192 -2.44 22.56 -14.07
C TRP A 192 -1.32 23.38 -14.70
N ARG A 193 -0.71 22.90 -15.78
CA ARG A 193 0.32 23.61 -16.51
C ARG A 193 -0.20 24.92 -17.14
N GLU A 194 -1.40 24.87 -17.74
CA GLU A 194 -2.09 26.07 -18.27
C GLU A 194 -2.43 27.09 -17.15
N ALA A 195 -2.64 26.59 -15.91
CA ALA A 195 -2.80 27.42 -14.71
C ALA A 195 -1.48 27.87 -14.05
N GLY A 196 -0.33 27.62 -14.70
CA GLY A 196 1.00 28.00 -14.20
C GLY A 196 1.59 27.05 -13.14
N MET A 197 0.97 25.87 -12.94
CA MET A 197 1.44 24.84 -12.03
C MET A 197 2.04 23.66 -12.81
N GLY A 198 3.34 23.71 -13.13
CA GLY A 198 4.06 22.59 -13.74
C GLY A 198 4.34 21.50 -12.69
N LEU A 199 3.48 20.50 -12.60
CA LEU A 199 3.58 19.42 -11.61
C LEU A 199 3.91 18.10 -12.29
N ARG A 200 4.84 17.35 -11.70
CA ARG A 200 5.05 15.94 -12.06
C ARG A 200 3.87 15.11 -11.54
N VAL A 201 3.34 14.25 -12.43
CA VAL A 201 2.23 13.35 -12.07
C VAL A 201 2.71 11.91 -12.13
N ALA A 202 2.62 11.22 -11.01
CA ALA A 202 2.94 9.81 -10.90
C ALA A 202 1.68 8.96 -11.12
N VAL A 203 1.82 7.86 -11.87
CA VAL A 203 0.73 6.94 -12.21
C VAL A 203 1.19 5.51 -12.03
N ASN A 204 0.40 4.73 -11.29
CA ASN A 204 0.62 3.31 -11.08
C ASN A 204 0.40 2.51 -12.37
N VAL A 205 1.35 1.63 -12.70
CA VAL A 205 1.35 0.77 -13.89
C VAL A 205 1.43 -0.69 -13.49
N SER A 206 0.52 -1.50 -14.03
CA SER A 206 0.52 -2.94 -13.77
C SER A 206 1.55 -3.68 -14.64
N MET A 207 1.93 -4.88 -14.22
CA MET A 207 2.77 -5.77 -15.03
C MET A 207 2.11 -6.21 -16.34
N ASP A 208 0.78 -6.24 -16.39
CA ASP A 208 0.03 -6.54 -17.62
C ASP A 208 0.24 -5.45 -18.68
N ASN A 209 0.40 -4.18 -18.27
CA ASN A 209 0.78 -3.10 -19.17
C ASN A 209 2.22 -3.27 -19.67
N LEU A 210 3.14 -3.67 -18.79
CA LEU A 210 4.54 -3.93 -19.12
C LEU A 210 4.77 -5.24 -19.89
N ALA A 211 3.74 -6.04 -20.09
CA ALA A 211 3.76 -7.18 -21.02
C ALA A 211 3.34 -6.79 -22.45
N ARG A 212 2.89 -5.57 -22.68
CA ARG A 212 2.36 -5.10 -23.97
C ARG A 212 3.35 -4.19 -24.67
N LEU A 213 3.95 -4.66 -25.73
CA LEU A 213 4.96 -3.91 -26.51
C LEU A 213 4.44 -2.58 -27.11
N ASP A 214 3.11 -2.40 -27.24
CA ASP A 214 2.50 -1.17 -27.72
C ASP A 214 2.30 -0.11 -26.62
N PHE A 215 2.60 -0.45 -25.35
CA PHE A 215 2.39 0.44 -24.22
C PHE A 215 3.22 1.74 -24.29
N PRO A 216 4.53 1.72 -24.63
CA PRO A 216 5.29 2.96 -24.79
C PRO A 216 4.71 3.88 -25.86
N GLU A 217 4.29 3.35 -27.01
CA GLU A 217 3.66 4.12 -28.09
C GLU A 217 2.35 4.75 -27.63
N PHE A 218 1.57 4.02 -26.83
CA PHE A 218 0.36 4.58 -26.23
C PHE A 218 0.70 5.79 -25.34
N VAL A 219 1.64 5.64 -24.40
CA VAL A 219 2.03 6.72 -23.47
C VAL A 219 2.51 7.95 -24.25
N LEU A 220 3.33 7.76 -25.28
CA LEU A 220 3.84 8.86 -26.11
C LEU A 220 2.71 9.57 -26.86
N ARG A 221 1.77 8.84 -27.46
CA ARG A 221 0.62 9.45 -28.14
C ARG A 221 -0.25 10.26 -27.19
N GLU A 222 -0.53 9.74 -25.99
CA GLU A 222 -1.33 10.46 -24.99
C GLU A 222 -0.61 11.75 -24.53
N ALA A 223 0.70 11.68 -24.29
CA ALA A 223 1.47 12.86 -23.91
C ALA A 223 1.45 13.95 -25.00
N VAL A 224 1.58 13.57 -26.26
CA VAL A 224 1.46 14.49 -27.41
C VAL A 224 0.03 15.02 -27.50
N HIS A 225 -0.99 14.17 -27.37
CA HIS A 225 -2.40 14.56 -27.44
C HIS A 225 -2.76 15.61 -26.39
N HIS A 226 -2.26 15.44 -25.19
CA HIS A 226 -2.49 16.35 -24.08
C HIS A 226 -1.48 17.50 -24.00
N GLY A 227 -0.42 17.51 -24.81
CA GLY A 227 0.64 18.54 -24.77
C GLY A 227 1.41 18.57 -23.45
N VAL A 228 1.60 17.39 -22.81
CA VAL A 228 2.33 17.24 -21.55
C VAL A 228 3.76 16.85 -21.85
N PRO A 229 4.78 17.53 -21.28
CA PRO A 229 6.16 17.07 -21.34
C PRO A 229 6.32 15.70 -20.71
N LEU A 230 7.09 14.83 -21.35
CA LEU A 230 7.32 13.47 -20.85
C LEU A 230 8.05 13.45 -19.50
N THR A 231 8.84 14.48 -19.21
CA THR A 231 9.52 14.71 -17.93
C THR A 231 8.57 14.98 -16.75
N ASP A 232 7.32 15.38 -17.04
CA ASP A 232 6.30 15.65 -16.04
C ASP A 232 5.51 14.36 -15.68
N LEU A 233 5.82 13.25 -16.35
CA LEU A 233 5.22 11.94 -16.08
C LEU A 233 6.18 11.02 -15.32
N MET A 234 5.70 10.40 -14.26
CA MET A 234 6.33 9.32 -13.51
C MET A 234 5.47 8.06 -13.61
N LEU A 235 6.04 6.93 -13.91
CA LEU A 235 5.35 5.64 -13.88
C LEU A 235 5.83 4.84 -12.68
N GLU A 236 4.90 4.45 -11.81
CA GLU A 236 5.18 3.70 -10.59
C GLU A 236 4.90 2.22 -10.83
N VAL A 237 5.86 1.36 -10.52
CA VAL A 237 5.81 -0.08 -10.74
C VAL A 237 6.07 -0.77 -9.40
N THR A 238 5.16 -1.65 -8.99
CA THR A 238 5.32 -2.39 -7.73
C THR A 238 6.42 -3.43 -7.81
N GLU A 239 7.23 -3.50 -6.74
CA GLU A 239 8.34 -4.43 -6.58
C GLU A 239 7.98 -5.88 -6.84
N SER A 240 6.91 -6.36 -6.22
CA SER A 240 6.57 -7.78 -6.10
C SER A 240 6.29 -8.49 -7.44
N ARG A 241 6.00 -7.77 -8.50
CA ARG A 241 5.54 -8.32 -9.76
C ARG A 241 6.57 -8.36 -10.89
N LEU A 242 7.71 -7.69 -10.73
CA LEU A 242 8.79 -7.66 -11.74
C LEU A 242 9.49 -9.03 -11.94
N MET A 243 9.17 -10.05 -11.15
CA MET A 243 9.96 -11.27 -10.95
C MET A 243 9.78 -12.42 -11.98
N ARG A 244 8.75 -12.45 -12.85
CA ARG A 244 8.40 -13.68 -13.56
C ARG A 244 8.97 -13.85 -14.98
N ASP A 245 9.10 -12.81 -15.76
CA ASP A 245 9.85 -12.78 -17.04
C ASP A 245 10.24 -11.32 -17.32
N ALA A 246 11.44 -10.96 -16.97
CA ALA A 246 11.89 -9.56 -16.97
C ALA A 246 12.17 -8.98 -18.35
N ARG A 247 12.29 -9.79 -19.42
CA ARG A 247 12.77 -9.31 -20.75
C ARG A 247 11.83 -8.30 -21.39
N VAL A 248 10.53 -8.60 -21.46
CA VAL A 248 9.55 -7.69 -22.07
C VAL A 248 9.33 -6.43 -21.21
N PRO A 249 9.14 -6.53 -19.88
CA PRO A 249 9.11 -5.36 -19.01
C PRO A 249 10.37 -4.50 -19.11
N MET A 250 11.57 -5.08 -19.14
CA MET A 250 12.83 -4.36 -19.30
C MET A 250 12.92 -3.60 -20.63
N ASP A 251 12.50 -4.21 -21.75
CA ASP A 251 12.40 -3.53 -23.05
C ASP A 251 11.50 -2.30 -22.95
N ILE A 252 10.30 -2.46 -22.42
CA ILE A 252 9.29 -1.39 -22.28
C ILE A 252 9.80 -0.27 -21.37
N LEU A 253 10.30 -0.61 -20.18
CA LEU A 253 10.82 0.37 -19.22
C LEU A 253 12.02 1.13 -19.79
N THR A 254 12.95 0.42 -20.47
CA THR A 254 14.10 1.06 -21.14
C THR A 254 13.64 2.03 -22.24
N ARG A 255 12.66 1.64 -23.05
CA ARG A 255 12.11 2.52 -24.10
C ARG A 255 11.43 3.76 -23.52
N LEU A 256 10.72 3.64 -22.41
CA LEU A 256 10.11 4.75 -21.69
C LEU A 256 11.22 5.70 -21.14
N ARG A 257 12.27 5.14 -20.55
CA ARG A 257 13.42 5.94 -20.06
C ARG A 257 14.16 6.70 -21.17
N LEU A 258 14.38 6.06 -22.32
CA LEU A 258 14.97 6.72 -23.49
C LEU A 258 14.14 7.92 -23.99
N LYS A 259 12.88 8.02 -23.58
CA LYS A 259 11.98 9.15 -23.83
C LYS A 259 11.87 10.12 -22.65
N HIS A 260 12.73 9.97 -21.65
CA HIS A 260 12.77 10.80 -20.43
C HIS A 260 11.50 10.75 -19.58
N ILE A 261 10.73 9.67 -19.65
CA ILE A 261 9.66 9.37 -18.71
C ILE A 261 10.30 8.86 -17.42
N GLY A 262 9.91 9.44 -16.28
CA GLY A 262 10.40 9.00 -14.98
C GLY A 262 9.86 7.60 -14.61
N LEU A 263 10.70 6.80 -13.96
CA LEU A 263 10.33 5.48 -13.43
C LEU A 263 10.53 5.46 -11.92
N SER A 264 9.53 4.99 -11.19
CA SER A 264 9.57 4.82 -9.75
C SER A 264 9.29 3.36 -9.38
N ILE A 265 10.07 2.82 -8.45
CA ILE A 265 9.77 1.53 -7.84
C ILE A 265 8.96 1.74 -6.58
N ASP A 266 7.82 1.07 -6.48
CA ASP A 266 6.84 1.23 -5.41
C ASP A 266 6.85 0.06 -4.43
N ASP A 267 6.39 0.29 -3.17
CA ASP A 267 6.30 -0.68 -2.08
C ASP A 267 7.65 -1.36 -1.74
N PHE A 268 8.78 -0.64 -1.89
CA PHE A 268 10.10 -1.24 -1.71
C PHE A 268 10.32 -1.74 -0.29
N GLY A 269 10.79 -3.00 -0.19
CA GLY A 269 11.09 -3.70 1.06
C GLY A 269 9.98 -4.63 1.54
N THR A 270 8.79 -4.64 0.90
CA THR A 270 7.69 -5.55 1.28
C THR A 270 7.72 -6.88 0.52
N GLY A 271 8.43 -6.94 -0.57
CA GLY A 271 8.46 -8.07 -1.50
C GLY A 271 9.80 -8.83 -1.51
N HIS A 272 10.04 -9.50 -2.61
CA HIS A 272 11.23 -10.31 -2.88
C HIS A 272 12.09 -9.63 -3.95
N SER A 273 12.31 -8.31 -3.86
CA SER A 273 13.15 -7.60 -4.84
C SER A 273 14.49 -8.28 -4.98
N SER A 274 14.81 -8.61 -6.20
CA SER A 274 16.18 -8.90 -6.54
C SER A 274 16.93 -7.57 -6.69
N LEU A 275 17.97 -7.34 -5.90
CA LEU A 275 18.90 -6.23 -6.10
C LEU A 275 19.42 -6.16 -7.55
N ALA A 276 19.37 -7.29 -8.27
CA ALA A 276 19.66 -7.34 -9.70
C ALA A 276 18.71 -6.48 -10.55
N GLN A 277 17.44 -6.39 -10.18
CA GLN A 277 16.47 -5.57 -10.93
C GLN A 277 16.70 -4.08 -10.74
N LEU A 278 17.03 -3.66 -9.51
CA LEU A 278 17.44 -2.27 -9.26
C LEU A 278 18.71 -1.89 -10.03
N ARG A 279 19.64 -2.84 -10.20
CA ARG A 279 20.84 -2.62 -11.00
C ARG A 279 20.53 -2.51 -12.49
N ASP A 280 19.61 -3.32 -13.00
CA ASP A 280 19.40 -3.53 -14.44
C ASP A 280 18.32 -2.59 -15.04
N ILE A 281 17.39 -2.09 -14.22
CA ILE A 281 16.34 -1.15 -14.62
C ILE A 281 16.69 0.25 -14.11
N PRO A 282 16.77 1.25 -14.98
CA PRO A 282 17.19 2.61 -14.60
C PRO A 282 16.03 3.38 -13.96
N PHE A 283 15.71 3.08 -12.71
CA PHE A 283 14.74 3.85 -11.92
C PHE A 283 15.28 5.20 -11.51
N ASP A 284 14.42 6.20 -11.44
CA ASP A 284 14.74 7.56 -10.94
C ASP A 284 14.33 7.73 -9.47
N GLU A 285 13.35 6.95 -9.01
CA GLU A 285 12.74 7.10 -7.69
C GLU A 285 12.54 5.74 -7.03
N LEU A 286 12.78 5.68 -5.72
CA LEU A 286 12.51 4.53 -4.87
C LEU A 286 11.57 4.97 -3.74
N LYS A 287 10.37 4.36 -3.67
CA LYS A 287 9.39 4.62 -2.62
C LYS A 287 9.55 3.60 -1.51
N ILE A 288 9.91 4.06 -0.31
CA ILE A 288 10.08 3.22 0.87
C ILE A 288 8.70 3.05 1.51
N ASP A 289 8.24 1.80 1.60
CA ASP A 289 6.90 1.46 2.09
C ASP A 289 6.60 2.00 3.49
N ARG A 290 5.35 2.37 3.71
CA ARG A 290 4.83 2.89 4.99
C ARG A 290 5.16 2.02 6.20
N GLY A 291 5.27 0.71 6.02
CA GLY A 291 5.64 -0.23 7.07
C GLY A 291 7.05 -0.01 7.64
N PHE A 292 7.90 0.76 6.95
CA PHE A 292 9.22 1.17 7.41
C PHE A 292 9.28 2.65 7.82
N VAL A 293 8.21 3.41 7.66
CA VAL A 293 8.11 4.84 7.98
C VAL A 293 7.22 5.06 9.20
N HIS A 294 5.95 4.64 9.15
CA HIS A 294 4.97 4.96 10.17
C HIS A 294 5.19 4.20 11.48
N GLY A 295 5.25 4.93 12.60
CA GLY A 295 5.40 4.35 13.95
C GLY A 295 6.74 3.69 14.24
N ASN A 296 7.73 3.82 13.37
CA ASN A 296 8.99 3.06 13.44
C ASN A 296 10.08 3.70 14.26
N ARG A 297 9.82 4.87 14.87
CA ARG A 297 10.76 5.60 15.71
C ARG A 297 11.42 4.71 16.79
N ASP A 298 10.65 3.79 17.36
CA ASP A 298 11.06 2.94 18.47
C ASP A 298 11.33 1.48 18.04
N GLN A 299 11.36 1.19 16.72
CA GLN A 299 11.57 -0.16 16.17
C GLN A 299 12.92 -0.27 15.43
N PRO A 300 13.98 -0.81 16.08
CA PRO A 300 15.32 -0.83 15.50
C PRO A 300 15.42 -1.52 14.14
N THR A 301 14.65 -2.60 13.93
CA THR A 301 14.66 -3.37 12.67
C THR A 301 14.13 -2.56 11.51
N GLN A 302 12.97 -1.90 11.66
CA GLN A 302 12.36 -1.08 10.61
C GLN A 302 13.25 0.14 10.30
N ARG A 303 13.82 0.77 11.34
CA ARG A 303 14.77 1.86 11.15
C ARG A 303 15.99 1.44 10.35
N ALA A 304 16.53 0.24 10.63
CA ALA A 304 17.67 -0.30 9.89
C ALA A 304 17.32 -0.58 8.42
N ILE A 305 16.12 -1.10 8.15
CA ILE A 305 15.62 -1.32 6.77
C ILE A 305 15.43 0.02 6.06
N PHE A 306 14.79 1.00 6.70
CA PHE A 306 14.61 2.34 6.14
C PHE A 306 15.96 2.97 5.77
N ALA A 307 16.92 2.97 6.69
CA ALA A 307 18.24 3.56 6.48
C ALA A 307 19.00 2.84 5.34
N ALA A 308 18.94 1.50 5.28
CA ALA A 308 19.57 0.72 4.21
C ALA A 308 18.90 0.98 2.84
N SER A 309 17.59 1.11 2.79
CA SER A 309 16.84 1.44 1.57
C SER A 309 17.19 2.85 1.06
N LEU A 310 17.28 3.81 1.98
CA LEU A 310 17.66 5.19 1.68
C LEU A 310 19.09 5.28 1.12
N GLU A 311 20.04 4.66 1.82
CA GLU A 311 21.43 4.62 1.37
C GLU A 311 21.57 3.97 -0.01
N MET A 312 20.86 2.86 -0.23
CA MET A 312 20.85 2.18 -1.52
C MET A 312 20.26 3.06 -2.63
N ALA A 313 19.15 3.78 -2.38
CA ALA A 313 18.57 4.71 -3.34
C ALA A 313 19.61 5.76 -3.74
N HIS A 314 20.27 6.38 -2.78
CA HIS A 314 21.29 7.42 -3.04
C HIS A 314 22.53 6.88 -3.76
N GLN A 315 23.00 5.66 -3.43
CA GLN A 315 24.13 5.02 -4.12
C GLN A 315 23.83 4.65 -5.58
N LEU A 316 22.55 4.52 -5.92
CA LEU A 316 22.07 4.26 -7.28
C LEU A 316 21.56 5.53 -8.00
N ASP A 317 21.85 6.72 -7.46
CA ASP A 317 21.40 8.01 -8.00
C ASP A 317 19.87 8.13 -8.13
N MET A 318 19.11 7.43 -7.24
CA MET A 318 17.66 7.50 -7.18
C MET A 318 17.20 8.48 -6.08
N THR A 319 16.11 9.17 -6.33
CA THR A 319 15.41 9.96 -5.31
C THR A 319 14.64 9.02 -4.37
N ALA A 320 14.81 9.17 -3.06
CA ALA A 320 14.09 8.38 -2.08
C ALA A 320 12.81 9.08 -1.61
N VAL A 321 11.70 8.34 -1.61
CA VAL A 321 10.40 8.82 -1.13
C VAL A 321 9.99 8.04 0.11
N ALA A 322 9.74 8.72 1.23
CA ALA A 322 9.13 8.13 2.41
C ALA A 322 7.61 8.12 2.25
N GLU A 323 7.03 6.92 2.20
CA GLU A 323 5.58 6.75 2.14
C GLU A 323 4.94 6.59 3.51
N GLY A 324 3.64 6.95 3.60
CA GLY A 324 2.89 6.78 4.84
C GLY A 324 3.40 7.64 5.99
N VAL A 325 3.91 8.84 5.71
CA VAL A 325 4.17 9.85 6.73
C VAL A 325 2.82 10.31 7.30
N GLU A 326 2.42 9.80 8.46
CA GLU A 326 1.08 10.00 9.01
C GLU A 326 1.04 11.06 10.12
N ASP A 327 2.17 11.34 10.76
CA ASP A 327 2.27 12.32 11.83
C ASP A 327 3.59 13.12 11.80
N ARG A 328 3.76 14.02 12.77
CA ARG A 328 4.95 14.85 12.91
C ARG A 328 6.20 14.02 13.24
N ALA A 329 6.06 12.94 13.98
CA ALA A 329 7.19 12.11 14.38
C ALA A 329 7.74 11.32 13.18
N ASP A 330 6.89 10.84 12.29
CA ASP A 330 7.30 10.21 11.02
C ASP A 330 8.03 11.22 10.12
N TRP A 331 7.50 12.44 10.02
CA TRP A 331 8.13 13.55 9.28
C TRP A 331 9.54 13.84 9.81
N ASP A 332 9.66 14.06 11.11
CA ASP A 332 10.95 14.37 11.75
C ASP A 332 11.94 13.21 11.61
N PHE A 333 11.47 11.97 11.68
CA PHE A 333 12.28 10.77 11.48
C PHE A 333 12.81 10.68 10.05
N ALA A 334 11.96 10.77 9.03
CA ALA A 334 12.36 10.67 7.64
C ALA A 334 13.30 11.82 7.24
N ARG A 335 13.02 13.04 7.72
CA ARG A 335 13.87 14.23 7.49
C ARG A 335 15.24 14.08 8.15
N ALA A 336 15.30 13.65 9.40
CA ALA A 336 16.56 13.44 10.11
C ALA A 336 17.41 12.32 9.48
N ALA A 337 16.79 11.32 8.86
CA ALA A 337 17.49 10.29 8.12
C ALA A 337 18.03 10.76 6.76
N GLY A 338 17.61 11.93 6.25
CA GLY A 338 18.04 12.48 4.97
C GLY A 338 17.23 12.00 3.76
N CYS A 339 15.95 11.62 3.96
CA CYS A 339 15.06 11.28 2.87
C CYS A 339 14.76 12.52 2.01
N ASP A 340 14.59 12.35 0.70
CA ASP A 340 14.45 13.46 -0.24
C ASP A 340 13.01 13.98 -0.33
N ILE A 341 12.05 13.08 -0.40
CA ILE A 341 10.62 13.36 -0.62
C ILE A 341 9.79 12.63 0.44
N ALA A 342 8.68 13.25 0.81
CA ALA A 342 7.68 12.64 1.69
C ALA A 342 6.30 12.63 1.04
N GLN A 343 5.55 11.56 1.33
CA GLN A 343 4.15 11.38 0.98
C GLN A 343 3.41 10.72 2.14
N GLY A 344 2.21 11.19 2.46
CA GLY A 344 1.41 10.60 3.54
C GLY A 344 0.30 11.53 4.03
N TYR A 345 -0.49 11.04 4.98
CA TYR A 345 -1.66 11.80 5.47
C TYR A 345 -1.29 13.02 6.31
N PHE A 346 -0.10 13.06 6.86
CA PHE A 346 0.43 14.25 7.51
C PHE A 346 0.59 15.41 6.53
N ILE A 347 0.98 15.13 5.30
CA ILE A 347 1.15 16.10 4.22
C ILE A 347 -0.21 16.42 3.61
N GLY A 348 -0.89 15.39 3.09
CA GLY A 348 -2.20 15.53 2.48
C GLY A 348 -2.83 14.17 2.15
N ARG A 349 -4.13 14.04 2.40
CA ARG A 349 -4.87 12.90 1.90
C ARG A 349 -5.10 13.03 0.39
N PRO A 350 -5.28 11.91 -0.34
CA PRO A 350 -5.69 11.97 -1.74
C PRO A 350 -6.96 12.83 -1.90
N MET A 351 -6.90 13.83 -2.77
CA MET A 351 -7.95 14.82 -2.94
C MET A 351 -8.31 15.02 -4.42
N PRO A 352 -9.53 15.50 -4.75
CA PRO A 352 -9.88 15.92 -6.09
C PRO A 352 -8.94 17.03 -6.61
N ALA A 353 -8.75 17.09 -7.94
CA ALA A 353 -7.84 18.07 -8.55
C ALA A 353 -8.14 19.52 -8.19
N GLU A 354 -9.41 19.85 -8.01
CA GLU A 354 -9.92 21.18 -7.68
C GLU A 354 -9.51 21.63 -6.27
N ALA A 355 -9.25 20.68 -5.36
CA ALA A 355 -8.84 20.99 -3.99
C ALA A 355 -7.32 21.28 -3.87
N LEU A 356 -6.53 20.89 -4.86
CA LEU A 356 -5.07 21.02 -4.80
C LEU A 356 -4.57 22.47 -4.64
N PRO A 357 -5.11 23.50 -5.34
CA PRO A 357 -4.66 24.87 -5.17
C PRO A 357 -4.87 25.41 -3.75
N ASP A 358 -5.98 25.06 -3.12
CA ASP A 358 -6.27 25.44 -1.73
C ASP A 358 -5.33 24.73 -0.75
N TRP A 359 -5.10 23.45 -0.98
CA TRP A 359 -4.14 22.68 -0.21
C TRP A 359 -2.73 23.28 -0.30
N ILE A 360 -2.24 23.68 -1.50
CA ILE A 360 -0.93 24.34 -1.68
C ILE A 360 -0.80 25.59 -0.82
N ARG A 361 -1.84 26.42 -0.78
CA ARG A 361 -1.84 27.65 0.04
C ARG A 361 -1.75 27.36 1.55
N LEU A 362 -2.45 26.33 2.01
CA LEU A 362 -2.45 25.92 3.41
C LEU A 362 -1.14 25.23 3.78
N TRP A 363 -0.63 24.37 2.90
CA TRP A 363 0.61 23.63 3.12
C TRP A 363 1.81 24.58 3.22
N ARG A 364 1.94 25.56 2.35
CA ARG A 364 3.03 26.56 2.42
C ARG A 364 3.15 27.21 3.80
N LYS A 365 2.02 27.64 4.38
CA LYS A 365 2.01 28.22 5.73
C LYS A 365 2.43 27.23 6.80
N ARG A 366 2.05 25.96 6.65
CA ARG A 366 2.38 24.91 7.59
C ARG A 366 3.84 24.48 7.48
N SER A 367 4.38 24.36 6.27
CA SER A 367 5.75 23.92 6.03
C SER A 367 6.80 24.90 6.55
N GLU A 368 6.49 26.20 6.65
CA GLU A 368 7.36 27.21 7.26
C GLU A 368 7.64 26.94 8.75
N THR A 369 6.83 26.09 9.40
CA THR A 369 6.95 25.73 10.82
C THR A 369 7.45 24.31 11.05
N LEU A 370 7.77 23.59 10.00
CA LEU A 370 8.28 22.22 10.03
C LEU A 370 9.80 22.20 10.00
#